data_4a83dad256c2ba95ef8136709bd418b9
#
_entry.id   4a83dad256c2ba95ef8136709bd418b9
#
_cell.length_a   1.000
_cell.length_b   1.000
_cell.length_c   1.000
_cell.angle_alpha   90.00
_cell.angle_beta   90.00
_cell.angle_gamma   90.00
#
_symmetry.space_group_name_H-M   'P 1'
#
loop_
_entity.id
_entity.type
_entity.pdbx_description
1 polymer ?
#
loop_
_entity_poly.entity_id
_entity_poly.type
_entity_poly.pdbx_seq_one_letter_code
_entity_poly.pdbx_strand_id
1 'polypeptide(L)'
;MNLRCQSCGAELVVAPELRTTVCPYCAAPSVVERPPSVDRPEPVFTLGFALTHQAAGERVKTWLRSRHPWTHSGLKRAPLQDVRGVYVPAWLYSARAESEYSASIGENYLETERYTTTENGKTVTKTRTVTKTEWRSLRGAHAEYVPDVLVTASRGLPNAELDALEPFDLRALARYEPALVAGWVTEEPSLAREECLAQARAEAEALVARRLAAFMPGDSHRDLRYQTRLEEESLDVCLVPVWVLAARYAPNAPPLRVVVNGQTGEVYGNPPVSWVKVALTVLAVLALGVGLYFLLRGHS
;
A
#
# COMPACT_ATOMS: atom_id res chain seq x y z
N MET A 1 -15.85 -17.39 -19.94
CA MET A 1 -16.27 -18.41 -18.96
C MET A 1 -15.93 -17.90 -17.57
N ASN A 2 -16.92 -17.90 -16.65
CA ASN A 2 -16.72 -17.38 -15.31
C ASN A 2 -16.36 -18.53 -14.38
N LEU A 3 -15.29 -18.37 -13.59
CA LEU A 3 -14.77 -19.36 -12.66
C LEU A 3 -14.68 -18.76 -11.26
N ARG A 4 -14.98 -19.57 -10.24
CA ARG A 4 -14.76 -19.20 -8.85
C ARG A 4 -13.77 -20.14 -8.18
N CYS A 5 -12.73 -19.58 -7.58
CA CYS A 5 -11.79 -20.35 -6.79
C CYS A 5 -12.39 -20.73 -5.43
N GLN A 6 -12.43 -22.01 -5.11
CA GLN A 6 -12.95 -22.50 -3.84
C GLN A 6 -12.05 -22.17 -2.65
N SER A 7 -10.74 -21.94 -2.91
CA SER A 7 -9.76 -21.71 -1.86
C SER A 7 -9.68 -20.24 -1.43
N CYS A 8 -9.67 -19.27 -2.37
CA CYS A 8 -9.51 -17.84 -2.05
C CYS A 8 -10.72 -16.97 -2.40
N GLY A 9 -11.76 -17.55 -3.04
CA GLY A 9 -12.99 -16.85 -3.38
C GLY A 9 -12.91 -15.93 -4.61
N ALA A 10 -11.73 -15.82 -5.26
CA ALA A 10 -11.57 -14.99 -6.46
C ALA A 10 -12.51 -15.43 -7.59
N GLU A 11 -13.08 -14.46 -8.27
CA GLU A 11 -13.96 -14.67 -9.43
C GLU A 11 -13.24 -14.21 -10.69
N LEU A 12 -13.12 -15.12 -11.66
CA LEU A 12 -12.30 -14.95 -12.85
C LEU A 12 -13.18 -14.99 -14.09
N VAL A 13 -12.96 -14.06 -15.01
CA VAL A 13 -13.46 -14.16 -16.39
C VAL A 13 -12.31 -14.63 -17.27
N VAL A 14 -12.50 -15.76 -17.91
CA VAL A 14 -11.48 -16.37 -18.77
C VAL A 14 -12.05 -16.43 -20.19
N ALA A 15 -11.23 -16.04 -21.18
CA ALA A 15 -11.62 -16.18 -22.56
C ALA A 15 -11.96 -17.65 -22.88
N PRO A 16 -12.90 -17.94 -23.80
CA PRO A 16 -13.38 -19.29 -24.06
C PRO A 16 -12.27 -20.31 -24.38
N GLU A 17 -11.17 -19.82 -24.95
CA GLU A 17 -10.00 -20.60 -25.35
C GLU A 17 -9.08 -20.92 -24.17
N LEU A 18 -9.17 -20.16 -23.08
CA LEU A 18 -8.35 -20.33 -21.89
C LEU A 18 -9.12 -21.07 -20.80
N ARG A 19 -8.68 -22.28 -20.52
CA ARG A 19 -9.19 -23.06 -19.38
C ARG A 19 -8.20 -22.96 -18.24
N THR A 20 -8.58 -22.25 -17.17
CA THR A 20 -7.73 -22.15 -15.98
C THR A 20 -7.97 -23.38 -15.12
N THR A 21 -6.98 -24.25 -14.98
CA THR A 21 -7.03 -25.42 -14.09
C THR A 21 -6.43 -25.12 -12.71
N VAL A 22 -5.75 -24.00 -12.56
CA VAL A 22 -5.08 -23.56 -11.34
C VAL A 22 -5.39 -22.08 -11.10
N CYS A 23 -5.86 -21.75 -9.91
CA CYS A 23 -6.16 -20.36 -9.56
C CYS A 23 -4.89 -19.50 -9.64
N PRO A 24 -4.89 -18.37 -10.37
CA PRO A 24 -3.70 -17.51 -10.49
C PRO A 24 -3.32 -16.81 -9.16
N TYR A 25 -4.27 -16.64 -8.23
CA TYR A 25 -4.01 -15.94 -6.96
C TYR A 25 -3.40 -16.83 -5.88
N CYS A 26 -3.90 -18.07 -5.72
CA CYS A 26 -3.47 -18.94 -4.62
C CYS A 26 -2.85 -20.25 -5.08
N ALA A 27 -2.74 -20.46 -6.40
CA ALA A 27 -2.28 -21.69 -7.02
C ALA A 27 -3.09 -22.96 -6.63
N ALA A 28 -4.33 -22.77 -6.14
CA ALA A 28 -5.20 -23.90 -5.84
C ALA A 28 -5.68 -24.57 -7.12
N PRO A 29 -5.70 -25.89 -7.20
CA PRO A 29 -6.13 -26.62 -8.41
C PRO A 29 -7.64 -26.64 -8.62
N SER A 30 -8.44 -26.21 -7.64
CA SER A 30 -9.90 -26.24 -7.71
C SER A 30 -10.48 -24.91 -8.14
N VAL A 31 -11.11 -24.88 -9.31
CA VAL A 31 -11.85 -23.72 -9.83
C VAL A 31 -13.25 -24.24 -10.21
N VAL A 32 -14.28 -23.53 -9.78
CA VAL A 32 -15.68 -23.90 -10.03
C VAL A 32 -16.27 -22.91 -11.03
N GLU A 33 -16.92 -23.44 -12.04
CA GLU A 33 -17.69 -22.63 -12.98
C GLU A 33 -18.85 -21.93 -12.25
N ARG A 34 -19.05 -20.65 -12.54
CA ARG A 34 -20.10 -19.83 -11.96
C ARG A 34 -20.92 -19.18 -13.07
N PRO A 35 -22.26 -19.18 -12.96
CA PRO A 35 -23.09 -18.49 -13.94
C PRO A 35 -22.79 -16.97 -13.93
N PRO A 36 -22.85 -16.31 -15.10
CA PRO A 36 -22.67 -14.87 -15.21
C PRO A 36 -23.67 -14.14 -14.30
N SER A 37 -23.20 -13.10 -13.61
CA SER A 37 -24.04 -12.23 -12.78
C SER A 37 -24.48 -11.02 -13.59
N VAL A 38 -25.80 -10.81 -13.70
CA VAL A 38 -26.39 -9.72 -14.48
C VAL A 38 -26.23 -8.36 -13.76
N ASP A 39 -26.06 -8.38 -12.44
CA ASP A 39 -26.01 -7.15 -11.59
C ASP A 39 -24.59 -6.58 -11.39
N ARG A 40 -23.59 -7.07 -12.13
CA ARG A 40 -22.20 -6.60 -11.98
C ARG A 40 -21.93 -5.46 -12.95
N PRO A 41 -21.37 -4.35 -12.46
CA PRO A 41 -21.03 -3.22 -13.32
C PRO A 41 -19.94 -3.60 -14.31
N GLU A 42 -20.14 -3.22 -15.56
CA GLU A 42 -19.12 -3.36 -16.59
C GLU A 42 -17.96 -2.39 -16.32
N PRO A 43 -16.73 -2.78 -16.66
CA PRO A 43 -15.60 -1.86 -16.62
C PRO A 43 -15.83 -0.66 -17.53
N VAL A 44 -15.48 0.53 -17.04
CA VAL A 44 -15.49 1.78 -17.82
C VAL A 44 -14.11 2.04 -18.40
N PHE A 45 -13.05 1.67 -17.63
CA PHE A 45 -11.67 1.93 -17.97
C PHE A 45 -10.79 0.68 -17.86
N THR A 46 -9.67 0.72 -18.55
CA THR A 46 -8.64 -0.33 -18.48
C THR A 46 -7.26 0.31 -18.56
N LEU A 47 -6.34 -0.17 -17.73
CA LEU A 47 -4.92 0.10 -17.83
C LEU A 47 -4.20 -1.05 -18.55
N GLY A 48 -3.34 -0.73 -19.50
CA GLY A 48 -2.57 -1.75 -20.22
C GLY A 48 -1.37 -2.27 -19.41
N PHE A 49 -0.98 -3.53 -19.66
CA PHE A 49 0.32 -4.03 -19.22
C PHE A 49 1.45 -3.30 -19.94
N ALA A 50 2.36 -2.68 -19.20
CA ALA A 50 3.61 -2.11 -19.71
C ALA A 50 4.81 -3.02 -19.42
N LEU A 51 4.71 -3.83 -18.36
CA LEU A 51 5.75 -4.75 -17.94
C LEU A 51 5.53 -6.13 -18.58
N THR A 52 6.56 -6.68 -19.20
CA THR A 52 6.50 -8.03 -19.77
C THR A 52 6.54 -9.11 -18.70
N HIS A 53 6.06 -10.29 -19.01
CA HIS A 53 6.13 -11.50 -18.17
C HIS A 53 7.56 -11.75 -17.63
N GLN A 54 8.58 -11.66 -18.49
CA GLN A 54 9.96 -11.87 -18.11
C GLN A 54 10.46 -10.81 -17.13
N ALA A 55 10.16 -9.54 -17.39
CA ALA A 55 10.55 -8.43 -16.53
C ALA A 55 9.86 -8.51 -15.16
N ALA A 56 8.59 -8.92 -15.09
CA ALA A 56 7.90 -9.19 -13.83
C ALA A 56 8.60 -10.28 -13.01
N GLY A 57 9.00 -11.39 -13.66
CA GLY A 57 9.76 -12.45 -13.02
C GLY A 57 11.09 -11.98 -12.43
N GLU A 58 11.83 -11.13 -13.15
CA GLU A 58 13.10 -10.56 -12.65
C GLU A 58 12.89 -9.58 -11.48
N ARG A 59 11.82 -8.77 -11.51
CA ARG A 59 11.42 -7.93 -10.36
C ARG A 59 11.20 -8.76 -9.11
N VAL A 60 10.45 -9.86 -9.22
CA VAL A 60 10.19 -10.75 -8.07
C VAL A 60 11.49 -11.41 -7.58
N LYS A 61 12.37 -11.89 -8.46
CA LYS A 61 13.66 -12.46 -8.04
C LYS A 61 14.49 -11.44 -7.26
N THR A 62 14.56 -10.21 -7.74
CA THR A 62 15.28 -9.11 -7.07
C THR A 62 14.63 -8.82 -5.71
N TRP A 63 13.32 -8.72 -5.67
CA TRP A 63 12.56 -8.51 -4.45
C TRP A 63 12.77 -9.63 -3.42
N LEU A 64 12.76 -10.90 -3.82
CA LEU A 64 13.03 -12.04 -2.93
C LEU A 64 14.47 -12.02 -2.37
N ARG A 65 15.46 -11.59 -3.15
CA ARG A 65 16.85 -11.45 -2.71
C ARG A 65 17.05 -10.34 -1.70
N SER A 66 16.31 -9.24 -1.82
CA SER A 66 16.36 -8.07 -0.92
C SER A 66 15.63 -8.28 0.41
N ARG A 67 14.93 -9.42 0.60
CA ARG A 67 14.15 -9.67 1.82
C ARG A 67 15.06 -9.91 3.03
N HIS A 68 14.51 -9.58 4.20
CA HIS A 68 15.15 -9.64 5.50
C HIS A 68 15.83 -11.00 5.76
N PRO A 69 16.97 -11.05 6.48
CA PRO A 69 17.66 -12.31 6.80
C PRO A 69 16.79 -13.37 7.48
N TRP A 70 15.77 -12.93 8.22
CA TRP A 70 14.83 -13.81 8.94
C TRP A 70 13.74 -14.42 8.07
N THR A 71 13.64 -14.10 6.78
CA THR A 71 12.73 -14.81 5.89
C THR A 71 13.17 -16.25 5.69
N HIS A 72 12.21 -17.13 5.39
CA HIS A 72 12.47 -18.55 5.16
C HIS A 72 13.48 -18.74 4.02
N SER A 73 14.54 -19.52 4.26
CA SER A 73 15.65 -19.69 3.30
C SER A 73 15.24 -20.32 1.96
N GLY A 74 14.18 -21.15 1.98
CA GLY A 74 13.62 -21.76 0.78
C GLY A 74 13.10 -20.74 -0.24
N LEU A 75 12.67 -19.54 0.20
CA LEU A 75 12.17 -18.49 -0.70
C LEU A 75 13.22 -18.00 -1.70
N LYS A 76 14.48 -17.86 -1.27
CA LYS A 76 15.56 -17.39 -2.15
C LYS A 76 15.88 -18.37 -3.28
N ARG A 77 15.47 -19.63 -3.14
CA ARG A 77 15.69 -20.72 -4.07
C ARG A 77 14.39 -21.24 -4.69
N ALA A 78 13.24 -20.68 -4.28
CA ALA A 78 11.96 -21.11 -4.78
C ALA A 78 11.89 -20.91 -6.30
N PRO A 79 11.56 -21.95 -7.08
CA PRO A 79 11.30 -21.78 -8.48
C PRO A 79 10.08 -20.86 -8.60
N LEU A 80 10.21 -19.81 -9.41
CA LEU A 80 9.08 -18.98 -9.80
C LEU A 80 8.27 -19.81 -10.80
N GLN A 81 7.15 -20.33 -10.35
CA GLN A 81 6.20 -21.03 -11.20
C GLN A 81 5.17 -20.04 -11.70
N ASP A 82 4.85 -20.15 -12.99
CA ASP A 82 3.71 -19.52 -13.66
C ASP A 82 3.41 -18.07 -13.27
N VAL A 83 4.21 -17.15 -13.78
CA VAL A 83 3.85 -15.72 -13.76
C VAL A 83 2.64 -15.55 -14.68
N ARG A 84 1.50 -15.15 -14.15
CA ARG A 84 0.26 -14.94 -14.92
C ARG A 84 -0.20 -13.52 -14.84
N GLY A 85 -0.50 -12.93 -15.99
CA GLY A 85 -1.13 -11.62 -16.05
C GLY A 85 -2.64 -11.75 -15.81
N VAL A 86 -3.14 -10.93 -14.91
CA VAL A 86 -4.56 -10.88 -14.55
C VAL A 86 -5.01 -9.42 -14.55
N TYR A 87 -6.13 -9.16 -15.19
CA TYR A 87 -6.84 -7.90 -15.01
C TYR A 87 -7.72 -7.98 -13.77
N VAL A 88 -7.41 -7.18 -12.78
CA VAL A 88 -8.13 -7.12 -11.51
C VAL A 88 -9.07 -5.93 -11.54
N PRO A 89 -10.36 -6.08 -11.20
CA PRO A 89 -11.27 -4.96 -11.09
C PRO A 89 -10.96 -4.13 -9.85
N ALA A 90 -10.90 -2.82 -10.03
CA ALA A 90 -10.80 -1.82 -9.00
C ALA A 90 -11.83 -0.73 -9.25
N TRP A 91 -12.25 -0.03 -8.20
CA TRP A 91 -13.04 1.17 -8.31
C TRP A 91 -12.13 2.38 -8.35
N LEU A 92 -12.33 3.22 -9.35
CA LEU A 92 -11.71 4.52 -9.47
C LEU A 92 -12.69 5.55 -8.92
N TYR A 93 -12.34 6.13 -7.77
CA TYR A 93 -13.17 7.10 -7.07
C TYR A 93 -12.57 8.50 -7.20
N SER A 94 -13.42 9.47 -7.42
CA SER A 94 -13.07 10.88 -7.40
C SER A 94 -14.19 11.69 -6.74
N ALA A 95 -13.81 12.78 -6.05
CA ALA A 95 -14.77 13.67 -5.40
C ALA A 95 -14.22 15.08 -5.29
N ARG A 96 -15.09 16.04 -5.09
CA ARG A 96 -14.78 17.37 -4.62
C ARG A 96 -14.90 17.40 -3.09
N ALA A 97 -13.81 17.73 -2.42
CA ALA A 97 -13.78 17.83 -0.97
C ALA A 97 -13.86 19.30 -0.54
N GLU A 98 -14.81 19.62 0.33
CA GLU A 98 -14.94 20.90 0.98
C GLU A 98 -14.72 20.76 2.48
N SER A 99 -13.73 21.46 3.01
CA SER A 99 -13.31 21.37 4.41
C SER A 99 -13.42 22.73 5.10
N GLU A 100 -14.14 22.79 6.20
CA GLU A 100 -14.04 23.89 7.16
C GLU A 100 -13.04 23.52 8.23
N TYR A 101 -12.10 24.40 8.55
CA TYR A 101 -11.05 24.09 9.50
C TYR A 101 -10.78 25.22 10.50
N SER A 102 -10.20 24.84 11.64
CA SER A 102 -9.60 25.73 12.63
C SER A 102 -8.30 25.13 13.15
N ALA A 103 -7.31 25.98 13.38
CA ALA A 103 -6.01 25.57 13.91
C ALA A 103 -5.38 26.70 14.72
N SER A 104 -4.33 26.38 15.46
CA SER A 104 -3.41 27.33 16.06
C SER A 104 -2.11 27.29 15.26
N ILE A 105 -1.75 28.42 14.65
CA ILE A 105 -0.58 28.54 13.77
C ILE A 105 0.57 29.15 14.56
N GLY A 106 1.75 28.54 14.51
CA GLY A 106 2.96 28.98 15.17
C GLY A 106 3.94 29.60 14.19
N GLU A 107 4.36 30.82 14.48
CA GLU A 107 5.43 31.55 13.79
C GLU A 107 6.63 31.68 14.69
N ASN A 108 7.79 31.23 14.26
CA ASN A 108 9.01 31.28 15.04
C ASN A 108 9.69 32.66 14.92
N TYR A 109 10.10 33.19 16.02
CA TYR A 109 10.90 34.42 16.06
C TYR A 109 12.10 34.25 17.00
N LEU A 110 13.12 35.09 16.79
CA LEU A 110 14.33 35.11 17.62
C LEU A 110 14.18 36.15 18.69
N GLU A 111 14.37 35.75 19.94
CA GLU A 111 14.41 36.65 21.08
C GLU A 111 15.76 36.56 21.81
N THR A 112 16.31 37.71 22.17
CA THR A 112 17.55 37.75 22.94
C THR A 112 17.25 37.82 24.43
N GLU A 113 17.55 36.74 25.14
CA GLU A 113 17.39 36.62 26.59
C GLU A 113 18.72 36.93 27.32
N ARG A 114 18.63 37.68 28.38
CA ARG A 114 19.76 37.86 29.31
C ARG A 114 19.65 36.82 30.42
N TYR A 115 20.74 36.12 30.68
CA TYR A 115 20.82 35.18 31.78
C TYR A 115 22.08 35.39 32.58
N THR A 116 22.04 35.09 33.89
CA THR A 116 23.16 35.24 34.80
C THR A 116 23.81 33.89 35.06
N THR A 117 25.13 33.82 34.92
CA THR A 117 25.94 32.62 35.20
C THR A 117 27.12 32.99 36.11
N THR A 118 27.67 31.98 36.80
CA THR A 118 28.85 32.20 37.64
C THR A 118 30.07 31.65 36.91
N GLU A 119 31.04 32.54 36.63
CA GLU A 119 32.33 32.17 36.06
C GLU A 119 33.45 32.62 37.01
N ASN A 120 34.33 31.72 37.39
CA ASN A 120 35.45 31.97 38.33
C ASN A 120 35.01 32.65 39.64
N GLY A 121 33.86 32.23 40.19
CA GLY A 121 33.33 32.81 41.45
C GLY A 121 32.69 34.19 41.31
N LYS A 122 32.57 34.76 40.12
CA LYS A 122 31.92 36.04 39.85
C LYS A 122 30.66 35.84 39.03
N THR A 123 29.63 36.59 39.39
CA THR A 123 28.37 36.62 38.65
C THR A 123 28.55 37.41 37.35
N VAL A 124 28.33 36.82 36.21
CA VAL A 124 28.45 37.43 34.88
C VAL A 124 27.08 37.33 34.17
N THR A 125 26.63 38.45 33.59
CA THR A 125 25.43 38.47 32.75
C THR A 125 25.84 38.25 31.32
N LYS A 126 25.23 37.21 30.70
CA LYS A 126 25.41 36.84 29.28
C LYS A 126 24.08 36.96 28.54
N THR A 127 24.17 37.08 27.25
CA THR A 127 22.99 37.04 26.34
C THR A 127 23.03 35.79 25.52
N ARG A 128 21.86 35.20 25.30
CA ARG A 128 21.65 34.10 24.34
C ARG A 128 20.46 34.43 23.45
N THR A 129 20.52 34.04 22.19
CA THR A 129 19.39 34.08 21.28
C THR A 129 18.63 32.78 21.40
N VAL A 130 17.34 32.85 21.66
CA VAL A 130 16.44 31.72 21.76
C VAL A 130 15.35 31.85 20.70
N THR A 131 14.95 30.74 20.11
CA THR A 131 13.80 30.70 19.21
C THR A 131 12.55 30.54 20.05
N LYS A 132 11.60 31.46 19.91
CA LYS A 132 10.26 31.38 20.50
C LYS A 132 9.22 31.27 19.40
N THR A 133 8.05 30.72 19.74
CA THR A 133 6.94 30.58 18.81
C THR A 133 5.76 31.40 19.28
N GLU A 134 5.29 32.30 18.44
CA GLU A 134 4.04 33.01 18.64
C GLU A 134 2.89 32.20 18.04
N TRP A 135 1.81 32.02 18.80
CA TRP A 135 0.66 31.24 18.40
C TRP A 135 -0.53 32.13 18.09
N ARG A 136 -1.10 31.94 16.90
CA ARG A 136 -2.31 32.66 16.44
C ARG A 136 -3.38 31.72 16.01
N SER A 137 -4.63 32.02 16.35
CA SER A 137 -5.80 31.23 15.87
C SER A 137 -6.07 31.51 14.40
N LEU A 138 -6.29 30.45 13.64
CA LEU A 138 -6.70 30.49 12.24
C LEU A 138 -8.01 29.73 12.08
N ARG A 139 -8.91 30.27 11.26
CA ARG A 139 -10.11 29.58 10.78
C ARG A 139 -10.24 29.86 9.30
N GLY A 140 -10.71 28.87 8.55
CA GLY A 140 -10.91 29.02 7.10
C GLY A 140 -11.67 27.86 6.50
N ALA A 141 -11.83 27.93 5.19
CA ALA A 141 -12.37 26.88 4.36
C ALA A 141 -11.34 26.52 3.29
N HIS A 142 -11.30 25.26 2.92
CA HIS A 142 -10.43 24.72 1.87
C HIS A 142 -11.26 23.80 0.98
N ALA A 143 -11.14 23.97 -0.33
CA ALA A 143 -11.76 23.08 -1.29
C ALA A 143 -10.68 22.52 -2.22
N GLU A 144 -10.74 21.22 -2.43
CA GLU A 144 -9.85 20.53 -3.35
C GLU A 144 -10.57 19.43 -4.12
N TYR A 145 -10.05 19.10 -5.30
CA TYR A 145 -10.48 17.91 -6.02
C TYR A 145 -9.59 16.73 -5.56
N VAL A 146 -10.25 15.63 -5.20
CA VAL A 146 -9.61 14.37 -4.86
C VAL A 146 -9.77 13.45 -6.06
N PRO A 147 -8.77 13.38 -6.94
CA PRO A 147 -8.81 12.46 -8.08
C PRO A 147 -8.33 11.08 -7.69
N ASP A 148 -8.80 10.08 -8.42
CA ASP A 148 -8.07 8.86 -8.69
C ASP A 148 -7.74 8.01 -7.46
N VAL A 149 -8.63 7.92 -6.48
CA VAL A 149 -8.52 6.95 -5.38
C VAL A 149 -8.93 5.58 -5.92
N LEU A 150 -7.98 4.63 -5.91
CA LEU A 150 -8.22 3.27 -6.34
C LEU A 150 -8.53 2.38 -5.13
N VAL A 151 -9.68 1.71 -5.17
CA VAL A 151 -10.02 0.68 -4.18
C VAL A 151 -10.36 -0.63 -4.87
N THR A 152 -9.97 -1.73 -4.27
CA THR A 152 -10.21 -3.05 -4.88
C THR A 152 -11.69 -3.36 -4.99
N ALA A 153 -12.08 -3.99 -6.10
CA ALA A 153 -13.37 -4.64 -6.26
C ALA A 153 -13.28 -6.16 -6.13
N SER A 154 -12.09 -6.68 -5.79
CA SER A 154 -11.74 -8.09 -5.81
C SER A 154 -11.45 -8.64 -4.42
N ARG A 155 -12.08 -9.78 -4.09
CA ARG A 155 -11.66 -10.58 -2.93
C ARG A 155 -10.32 -11.28 -3.15
N GLY A 156 -9.92 -11.48 -4.40
CA GLY A 156 -8.65 -12.10 -4.77
C GLY A 156 -7.44 -11.20 -4.54
N LEU A 157 -7.62 -9.87 -4.53
CA LEU A 157 -6.58 -8.88 -4.25
C LEU A 157 -7.12 -7.89 -3.19
N PRO A 158 -6.89 -8.12 -1.89
CA PRO A 158 -7.30 -7.20 -0.83
C PRO A 158 -6.76 -5.78 -1.02
N ASN A 159 -7.45 -4.76 -0.51
CA ASN A 159 -7.07 -3.36 -0.72
C ASN A 159 -5.64 -3.04 -0.26
N ALA A 160 -5.23 -3.53 0.90
CA ALA A 160 -3.86 -3.34 1.38
C ALA A 160 -2.78 -3.88 0.44
N GLU A 161 -3.11 -4.86 -0.40
CA GLU A 161 -2.20 -5.35 -1.44
C GLU A 161 -2.25 -4.46 -2.69
N LEU A 162 -3.43 -3.94 -3.04
CA LEU A 162 -3.58 -2.97 -4.13
C LEU A 162 -2.80 -1.68 -3.80
N ASP A 163 -3.00 -1.12 -2.60
CA ASP A 163 -2.29 0.07 -2.10
C ASP A 163 -0.76 -0.12 -2.15
N ALA A 164 -0.30 -1.31 -1.77
CA ALA A 164 1.13 -1.64 -1.81
C ALA A 164 1.70 -1.82 -3.22
N LEU A 165 0.84 -1.97 -4.23
CA LEU A 165 1.21 -2.00 -5.65
C LEU A 165 1.19 -0.61 -6.30
N GLU A 166 0.57 0.39 -5.68
CA GLU A 166 0.54 1.75 -6.20
C GLU A 166 1.97 2.38 -6.25
N PRO A 167 2.19 3.37 -7.13
CA PRO A 167 1.22 4.00 -8.02
C PRO A 167 1.01 3.24 -9.34
N PHE A 168 -0.21 3.32 -9.88
CA PHE A 168 -0.49 3.03 -11.27
C PHE A 168 -0.41 4.33 -12.10
N ASP A 169 0.02 4.24 -13.35
CA ASP A 169 -0.01 5.41 -14.25
C ASP A 169 -1.43 5.62 -14.82
N LEU A 170 -2.26 6.33 -14.08
CA LEU A 170 -3.64 6.60 -14.44
C LEU A 170 -3.79 7.52 -15.66
N ARG A 171 -2.70 8.18 -16.11
CA ARG A 171 -2.71 8.94 -17.36
C ARG A 171 -2.79 8.04 -18.60
N ALA A 172 -2.47 6.75 -18.42
CA ALA A 172 -2.58 5.72 -19.46
C ALA A 172 -3.94 5.02 -19.49
N LEU A 173 -4.95 5.53 -18.74
CA LEU A 173 -6.32 4.99 -18.77
C LEU A 173 -6.88 5.06 -20.18
N ALA A 174 -7.35 3.92 -20.67
CA ALA A 174 -8.13 3.81 -21.90
C ALA A 174 -9.57 3.44 -21.56
N ARG A 175 -10.52 3.84 -22.41
CA ARG A 175 -11.88 3.31 -22.32
C ARG A 175 -11.85 1.80 -22.50
N TYR A 176 -12.61 1.11 -21.67
CA TYR A 176 -12.71 -0.34 -21.76
C TYR A 176 -13.27 -0.77 -23.11
N GLU A 177 -12.56 -1.64 -23.77
CA GLU A 177 -13.00 -2.40 -24.94
C GLU A 177 -12.62 -3.87 -24.73
N PRO A 178 -13.51 -4.84 -25.01
CA PRO A 178 -13.22 -6.27 -24.85
C PRO A 178 -11.94 -6.72 -25.56
N ALA A 179 -11.59 -6.07 -26.66
CA ALA A 179 -10.37 -6.36 -27.42
C ALA A 179 -9.08 -6.08 -26.62
N LEU A 180 -9.09 -5.13 -25.67
CA LEU A 180 -7.92 -4.79 -24.86
C LEU A 180 -7.54 -5.88 -23.86
N VAL A 181 -8.50 -6.68 -23.43
CA VAL A 181 -8.32 -7.75 -22.46
C VAL A 181 -8.39 -9.14 -23.08
N ALA A 182 -8.56 -9.21 -24.41
CA ALA A 182 -8.63 -10.48 -25.12
C ALA A 182 -7.35 -11.31 -24.92
N GLY A 183 -7.52 -12.58 -24.55
CA GLY A 183 -6.41 -13.49 -24.25
C GLY A 183 -5.82 -13.39 -22.84
N TRP A 184 -6.29 -12.46 -22.01
CA TRP A 184 -5.91 -12.30 -20.61
C TRP A 184 -6.97 -12.88 -19.67
N VAL A 185 -6.53 -13.36 -18.51
CA VAL A 185 -7.45 -13.66 -17.41
C VAL A 185 -7.97 -12.36 -16.86
N THR A 186 -9.28 -12.22 -16.77
CA THR A 186 -9.93 -11.03 -16.22
C THR A 186 -10.87 -11.46 -15.08
N GLU A 187 -10.73 -10.79 -13.93
CA GLU A 187 -11.59 -11.01 -12.77
C GLU A 187 -12.81 -10.10 -12.83
N GLU A 188 -13.96 -10.59 -12.42
CA GLU A 188 -15.15 -9.77 -12.21
C GLU A 188 -15.19 -9.18 -10.79
N PRO A 189 -15.83 -8.01 -10.58
CA PRO A 189 -16.08 -7.48 -9.25
C PRO A 189 -16.75 -8.52 -8.34
N SER A 190 -16.19 -8.73 -7.16
CA SER A 190 -16.66 -9.72 -6.19
C SER A 190 -16.97 -9.14 -4.80
N LEU A 191 -16.66 -7.85 -4.60
CA LEU A 191 -17.06 -7.06 -3.44
C LEU A 191 -18.29 -6.22 -3.75
N ALA A 192 -19.09 -5.94 -2.72
CA ALA A 192 -20.27 -5.09 -2.86
C ALA A 192 -19.84 -3.63 -3.13
N ARG A 193 -20.55 -2.95 -4.05
CA ARG A 193 -20.27 -1.57 -4.43
C ARG A 193 -20.28 -0.63 -3.23
N GLU A 194 -21.22 -0.81 -2.33
CA GLU A 194 -21.41 0.01 -1.11
C GLU A 194 -20.22 -0.12 -0.15
N GLU A 195 -19.67 -1.32 -0.02
CA GLU A 195 -18.47 -1.59 0.79
C GLU A 195 -17.26 -0.87 0.19
N CYS A 196 -17.06 -1.00 -1.12
CA CYS A 196 -15.97 -0.33 -1.83
C CYS A 196 -16.11 1.20 -1.78
N LEU A 197 -17.34 1.75 -1.91
CA LEU A 197 -17.58 3.18 -1.80
C LEU A 197 -17.27 3.71 -0.39
N ALA A 198 -17.65 2.98 0.65
CA ALA A 198 -17.33 3.36 2.03
C ALA A 198 -15.82 3.42 2.26
N GLN A 199 -15.09 2.46 1.70
CA GLN A 199 -13.63 2.43 1.76
C GLN A 199 -13.00 3.57 0.97
N ALA A 200 -13.45 3.83 -0.26
CA ALA A 200 -12.96 4.92 -1.09
C ALA A 200 -13.14 6.30 -0.42
N ARG A 201 -14.30 6.52 0.22
CA ARG A 201 -14.54 7.73 1.01
C ARG A 201 -13.57 7.87 2.18
N ALA A 202 -13.33 6.79 2.93
CA ALA A 202 -12.40 6.82 4.05
C ALA A 202 -10.97 7.13 3.60
N GLU A 203 -10.52 6.61 2.47
CA GLU A 203 -9.21 6.90 1.90
C GLU A 203 -9.12 8.33 1.37
N ALA A 204 -10.18 8.82 0.69
CA ALA A 204 -10.29 10.20 0.23
C ALA A 204 -10.23 11.18 1.42
N GLU A 205 -10.98 10.94 2.48
CA GLU A 205 -10.96 11.76 3.70
C GLU A 205 -9.57 11.74 4.35
N ALA A 206 -8.91 10.60 4.43
CA ALA A 206 -7.54 10.49 4.94
C ALA A 206 -6.52 11.26 4.08
N LEU A 207 -6.71 11.27 2.75
CA LEU A 207 -5.89 12.05 1.83
C LEU A 207 -6.10 13.55 2.03
N VAL A 208 -7.35 14.00 2.10
CA VAL A 208 -7.71 15.39 2.39
C VAL A 208 -7.13 15.84 3.72
N ALA A 209 -7.24 15.03 4.76
CA ALA A 209 -6.68 15.33 6.08
C ALA A 209 -5.17 15.61 6.02
N ARG A 210 -4.42 14.76 5.31
CA ARG A 210 -2.96 14.94 5.12
C ARG A 210 -2.64 16.22 4.33
N ARG A 211 -3.39 16.49 3.25
CA ARG A 211 -3.20 17.68 2.41
C ARG A 211 -3.55 18.94 3.17
N LEU A 212 -4.65 18.93 3.93
CA LEU A 212 -5.07 20.04 4.76
C LEU A 212 -4.04 20.37 5.84
N ALA A 213 -3.46 19.37 6.50
CA ALA A 213 -2.38 19.57 7.46
C ALA A 213 -1.14 20.20 6.81
N ALA A 214 -0.79 19.77 5.59
CA ALA A 214 0.31 20.35 4.83
C ALA A 214 0.00 21.76 4.28
N PHE A 215 -1.28 22.10 4.11
CA PHE A 215 -1.74 23.41 3.66
C PHE A 215 -1.64 24.49 4.76
N MET A 216 -1.55 24.11 6.03
CA MET A 216 -1.48 25.07 7.13
C MET A 216 -0.26 26.00 7.00
N PRO A 217 -0.46 27.33 7.10
CA PRO A 217 0.63 28.28 7.02
C PRO A 217 1.48 28.28 8.30
N GLY A 218 2.59 29.07 8.29
CA GLY A 218 3.51 29.22 9.40
C GLY A 218 4.56 28.12 9.49
N ASP A 219 5.37 28.16 10.55
CA ASP A 219 6.44 27.17 10.77
C ASP A 219 5.93 25.88 11.41
N SER A 220 4.79 25.96 12.09
CA SER A 220 4.15 24.83 12.76
C SER A 220 2.66 25.08 12.99
N HIS A 221 1.91 24.04 13.23
CA HIS A 221 0.50 24.12 13.63
C HIS A 221 0.17 23.11 14.72
N ARG A 222 -0.87 23.39 15.49
CA ARG A 222 -1.43 22.49 16.50
C ARG A 222 -2.95 22.66 16.56
N ASP A 223 -3.62 21.71 17.21
CA ASP A 223 -5.08 21.72 17.43
C ASP A 223 -5.87 21.87 16.13
N LEU A 224 -5.37 21.29 15.01
CA LEU A 224 -6.07 21.28 13.75
C LEU A 224 -7.36 20.46 13.91
N ARG A 225 -8.50 21.13 13.71
CA ARG A 225 -9.84 20.52 13.65
C ARG A 225 -10.44 20.87 12.32
N TYR A 226 -11.09 19.92 11.71
CA TYR A 226 -11.74 20.11 10.42
C TYR A 226 -12.99 19.25 10.30
N GLN A 227 -13.87 19.65 9.41
CA GLN A 227 -15.03 18.89 8.95
C GLN A 227 -15.03 18.93 7.42
N THR A 228 -14.94 17.77 6.81
CA THR A 228 -14.91 17.63 5.35
C THR A 228 -16.23 17.06 4.86
N ARG A 229 -16.73 17.60 3.74
CA ARG A 229 -17.83 17.02 2.95
C ARG A 229 -17.28 16.63 1.59
N LEU A 230 -17.67 15.44 1.13
CA LEU A 230 -17.37 14.95 -0.21
C LEU A 230 -18.61 15.18 -1.08
N GLU A 231 -18.42 15.86 -2.19
CA GLU A 231 -19.45 16.23 -3.14
C GLU A 231 -19.04 15.82 -4.56
N GLU A 232 -19.98 15.77 -5.50
CA GLU A 232 -19.72 15.42 -6.89
C GLU A 232 -18.95 14.10 -7.04
N GLU A 233 -19.34 13.11 -6.24
CA GLU A 233 -18.66 11.81 -6.20
C GLU A 233 -18.89 11.04 -7.51
N SER A 234 -17.80 10.48 -8.07
CA SER A 234 -17.83 9.49 -9.15
C SER A 234 -17.18 8.19 -8.71
N LEU A 235 -17.67 7.07 -9.23
CA LEU A 235 -17.16 5.74 -8.91
C LEU A 235 -17.31 4.85 -10.14
N ASP A 236 -16.20 4.61 -10.84
CA ASP A 236 -16.13 3.88 -12.10
C ASP A 236 -15.29 2.61 -11.95
N VAL A 237 -15.70 1.51 -12.57
CA VAL A 237 -14.90 0.28 -12.58
C VAL A 237 -13.75 0.41 -13.56
N CYS A 238 -12.54 0.19 -13.06
CA CYS A 238 -11.31 0.14 -13.83
C CYS A 238 -10.66 -1.25 -13.73
N LEU A 239 -10.14 -1.77 -14.83
CA LEU A 239 -9.32 -2.98 -14.84
C LEU A 239 -7.85 -2.61 -14.74
N VAL A 240 -7.19 -3.05 -13.66
CA VAL A 240 -5.76 -2.82 -13.41
C VAL A 240 -4.94 -4.07 -13.74
N PRO A 241 -3.78 -3.90 -14.41
CA PRO A 241 -2.92 -5.02 -14.80
C PRO A 241 -2.07 -5.49 -13.62
N VAL A 242 -2.18 -6.74 -13.24
CA VAL A 242 -1.41 -7.34 -12.14
C VAL A 242 -0.79 -8.65 -12.58
N TRP A 243 0.53 -8.81 -12.40
CA TRP A 243 1.19 -10.09 -12.49
C TRP A 243 1.06 -10.82 -11.17
N VAL A 244 0.59 -12.05 -11.19
CA VAL A 244 0.40 -12.90 -10.01
C VAL A 244 1.30 -14.11 -10.10
N LEU A 245 2.02 -14.39 -9.01
CA LEU A 245 2.89 -15.55 -8.87
C LEU A 245 2.56 -16.30 -7.59
N ALA A 246 2.73 -17.61 -7.66
CA ALA A 246 2.70 -18.47 -6.49
C ALA A 246 4.07 -19.15 -6.34
N ALA A 247 4.85 -18.78 -5.32
CA ALA A 247 6.16 -19.35 -5.04
C ALA A 247 6.07 -20.44 -3.98
N ARG A 248 6.35 -21.68 -4.34
CA ARG A 248 6.37 -22.81 -3.40
C ARG A 248 7.75 -22.94 -2.76
N TYR A 249 7.88 -22.54 -1.52
CA TYR A 249 9.15 -22.47 -0.78
C TYR A 249 9.40 -23.67 0.14
N ALA A 250 8.37 -24.49 0.41
CA ALA A 250 8.47 -25.73 1.17
C ALA A 250 7.38 -26.72 0.73
N PRO A 251 7.61 -28.05 0.83
CA PRO A 251 6.65 -29.06 0.34
C PRO A 251 5.29 -29.00 1.05
N ASN A 252 5.30 -28.76 2.36
CA ASN A 252 4.09 -28.79 3.20
C ASN A 252 3.59 -27.40 3.62
N ALA A 253 4.13 -26.33 3.02
CA ALA A 253 3.66 -24.96 3.31
C ALA A 253 2.76 -24.46 2.17
N PRO A 254 1.80 -23.58 2.49
CA PRO A 254 1.04 -22.90 1.45
C PRO A 254 1.99 -22.08 0.56
N PRO A 255 1.75 -22.02 -0.74
CA PRO A 255 2.57 -21.21 -1.63
C PRO A 255 2.50 -19.74 -1.23
N LEU A 256 3.64 -19.05 -1.29
CA LEU A 256 3.68 -17.60 -1.13
C LEU A 256 3.08 -16.97 -2.39
N ARG A 257 2.03 -16.17 -2.20
CA ARG A 257 1.52 -15.28 -3.25
C ARG A 257 2.39 -14.03 -3.32
N VAL A 258 2.83 -13.69 -4.51
CA VAL A 258 3.51 -12.45 -4.84
C VAL A 258 2.77 -11.79 -5.98
N VAL A 259 2.48 -10.51 -5.86
CA VAL A 259 1.81 -9.70 -6.87
C VAL A 259 2.73 -8.58 -7.33
N VAL A 260 2.62 -8.22 -8.60
CA VAL A 260 3.46 -7.18 -9.21
C VAL A 260 2.58 -6.26 -10.04
N ASN A 261 2.74 -4.96 -9.86
CA ASN A 261 2.11 -3.96 -10.72
C ASN A 261 2.55 -4.15 -12.17
N GLY A 262 1.58 -4.39 -13.06
CA GLY A 262 1.83 -4.68 -14.48
C GLY A 262 2.37 -3.49 -15.28
N GLN A 263 2.38 -2.29 -14.71
CA GLN A 263 2.93 -1.08 -15.34
C GLN A 263 4.29 -0.69 -14.73
N THR A 264 4.36 -0.50 -13.42
CA THR A 264 5.53 0.05 -12.72
C THR A 264 6.52 -1.01 -12.26
N GLY A 265 6.03 -2.23 -12.06
CA GLY A 265 6.84 -3.33 -11.54
C GLY A 265 7.03 -3.29 -10.03
N GLU A 266 6.20 -2.53 -9.30
CA GLU A 266 6.16 -2.58 -7.82
C GLU A 266 5.72 -3.98 -7.39
N VAL A 267 6.40 -4.52 -6.36
CA VAL A 267 6.23 -5.92 -5.94
C VAL A 267 5.74 -5.98 -4.51
N TYR A 268 4.64 -6.69 -4.30
CA TYR A 268 4.14 -6.97 -2.98
C TYR A 268 3.98 -8.48 -2.73
N GLY A 269 4.23 -8.88 -1.49
CA GLY A 269 4.01 -10.23 -0.98
C GLY A 269 4.33 -10.28 0.50
N ASN A 270 3.80 -11.28 1.20
CA ASN A 270 4.00 -11.45 2.63
C ASN A 270 4.89 -12.68 2.90
N PRO A 271 6.23 -12.55 2.84
CA PRO A 271 7.14 -13.67 2.96
C PRO A 271 7.14 -14.21 4.40
N PRO A 272 7.03 -15.53 4.59
CA PRO A 272 7.01 -16.14 5.91
C PRO A 272 8.34 -15.93 6.65
N VAL A 273 8.22 -15.63 7.95
CA VAL A 273 9.34 -15.48 8.86
C VAL A 273 9.80 -16.86 9.36
N SER A 274 11.12 -17.07 9.39
CA SER A 274 11.71 -18.25 9.99
C SER A 274 11.93 -18.04 11.49
N TRP A 275 11.02 -18.56 12.29
CA TRP A 275 11.11 -18.48 13.75
C TRP A 275 12.39 -19.08 14.31
N VAL A 276 12.95 -20.11 13.65
CA VAL A 276 14.25 -20.69 14.02
C VAL A 276 15.38 -19.66 13.89
N LYS A 277 15.41 -18.90 12.80
CA LYS A 277 16.42 -17.84 12.62
C LYS A 277 16.23 -16.70 13.63
N VAL A 278 14.99 -16.35 13.94
CA VAL A 278 14.68 -15.34 14.97
C VAL A 278 15.20 -15.83 16.33
N ALA A 279 14.88 -17.06 16.73
CA ALA A 279 15.33 -17.64 18.00
C ALA A 279 16.88 -17.70 18.09
N LEU A 280 17.54 -18.13 17.00
CA LEU A 280 19.02 -18.16 16.96
C LEU A 280 19.62 -16.76 17.08
N THR A 281 19.01 -15.75 16.46
CA THR A 281 19.47 -14.36 16.57
C THR A 281 19.31 -13.84 17.99
N VAL A 282 18.18 -14.09 18.63
CA VAL A 282 17.93 -13.72 20.03
C VAL A 282 18.94 -14.38 20.96
N LEU A 283 19.17 -15.69 20.80
CA LEU A 283 20.16 -16.40 21.60
C LEU A 283 21.59 -15.86 21.42
N ALA A 284 21.98 -15.53 20.18
CA ALA A 284 23.27 -14.92 19.89
C ALA A 284 23.44 -13.56 20.57
N VAL A 285 22.42 -12.71 20.50
CA VAL A 285 22.41 -11.38 21.15
C VAL A 285 22.52 -11.52 22.68
N LEU A 286 21.75 -12.44 23.27
CA LEU A 286 21.85 -12.72 24.72
C LEU A 286 23.21 -13.21 25.11
N ALA A 287 23.81 -14.15 24.36
CA ALA A 287 25.16 -14.68 24.64
C ALA A 287 26.21 -13.56 24.54
N LEU A 288 26.12 -12.68 23.53
CA LEU A 288 27.01 -11.53 23.41
C LEU A 288 26.84 -10.54 24.57
N GLY A 289 25.60 -10.26 24.98
CA GLY A 289 25.33 -9.40 26.14
C GLY A 289 25.90 -9.93 27.44
N VAL A 290 25.75 -11.23 27.71
CA VAL A 290 26.32 -11.92 28.87
C VAL A 290 27.85 -11.91 28.81
N GLY A 291 28.43 -12.19 27.65
CA GLY A 291 29.90 -12.15 27.45
C GLY A 291 30.47 -10.76 27.71
N LEU A 292 29.82 -9.71 27.19
CA LEU A 292 30.21 -8.31 27.40
C LEU A 292 30.10 -7.91 28.88
N TYR A 293 29.03 -8.35 29.55
CA TYR A 293 28.84 -8.09 30.99
C TYR A 293 29.97 -8.70 31.82
N PHE A 294 30.39 -9.94 31.56
CA PHE A 294 31.53 -10.58 32.27
C PHE A 294 32.88 -9.92 31.95
N LEU A 295 33.09 -9.48 30.71
CA LEU A 295 34.30 -8.77 30.31
C LEU A 295 34.42 -7.42 31.06
N LEU A 296 33.34 -6.66 31.13
CA LEU A 296 33.33 -5.35 31.84
C LEU A 296 33.48 -5.51 33.34
N ARG A 297 32.94 -6.58 33.95
CA ARG A 297 33.01 -6.84 35.37
C ARG A 297 34.36 -7.44 35.81
N GLY A 298 35.08 -8.09 34.88
CA GLY A 298 36.42 -8.66 35.15
C GLY A 298 37.56 -7.64 35.09
N HIS A 299 37.29 -6.39 34.68
CA HIS A 299 38.24 -5.28 34.62
C HIS A 299 38.03 -4.24 35.74
N SER A 300 37.10 -4.48 36.64
CA SER A 300 36.86 -3.70 37.87
C SER A 300 37.24 -4.54 39.10
#